data_5a0330ce9257b5984541aec7c3a614fd
#
_entry.id   5a0330ce9257b5984541aec7c3a614fd
#
_cell.length_a   1.000
_cell.length_b   1.000
_cell.length_c   1.000
_cell.angle_alpha   90.00
_cell.angle_beta   90.00
_cell.angle_gamma   90.00
#
_symmetry.space_group_name_H-M   'P 1'
#
loop_
_entity.id
_entity.type
_entity.pdbx_description
1 polymer ?
#
loop_
_entity_poly.entity_id
_entity_poly.type
_entity_poly.pdbx_seq_one_letter_code
_entity_poly.pdbx_strand_id
1 'polypeptide(L)'
;MNEADGRFAGDRGCGDIHEPMVSEPAGRTVRGLLFGSVAECYERYRLDYPNELVDIVLRYAGRPVRTALEVGAGTGKATRLFASRGIEVTALEPDADMAHVLDRATRGLPVRPVVSTFEEFRIESRFDLVYAAAAWHWTSPVTRWARAVELLVPGGVLVLFGRPAELKDPDLFAAVEEIEKRVLLGDDPVEVHPWSIEEMAAADGLADVEQRDLPYVATTTAEEFVGRLATVSAYLKLSPDQRAGALRQVRAILPDQVDIDATVQLSLARRVDQSVS
;
A
#
# COMPACT_ATOMS: atom_id res chain seq x y z
N MET A 1 -27.91 41.81 -23.83
CA MET A 1 -26.65 42.16 -23.18
C MET A 1 -26.80 41.70 -21.75
N ASN A 2 -26.39 40.49 -21.50
CA ASN A 2 -26.28 39.92 -20.14
C ASN A 2 -25.24 38.83 -20.22
N GLU A 3 -24.04 39.13 -19.78
CA GLU A 3 -22.94 38.22 -19.63
C GLU A 3 -23.22 37.28 -18.45
N ALA A 4 -23.33 35.98 -18.74
CA ALA A 4 -23.40 34.98 -17.71
C ALA A 4 -21.96 34.59 -17.31
N ASP A 5 -21.57 35.05 -16.14
CA ASP A 5 -20.31 34.76 -15.45
C ASP A 5 -20.27 33.28 -15.04
N GLY A 6 -19.66 32.45 -15.88
CA GLY A 6 -19.41 31.03 -15.61
C GLY A 6 -18.17 30.87 -14.75
N ARG A 7 -18.30 30.92 -13.42
CA ARG A 7 -17.23 30.54 -12.49
C ARG A 7 -17.06 29.02 -12.52
N PHE A 8 -16.03 28.59 -13.17
CA PHE A 8 -15.49 27.24 -13.02
C PHE A 8 -15.11 27.05 -11.55
N ALA A 9 -15.76 26.08 -10.89
CA ALA A 9 -15.34 25.58 -9.58
C ALA A 9 -13.94 25.00 -9.74
N GLY A 10 -12.94 25.69 -9.20
CA GLY A 10 -11.54 25.28 -9.27
C GLY A 10 -11.34 23.91 -8.64
N ASP A 11 -10.84 23.00 -9.45
CA ASP A 11 -10.22 21.74 -9.04
C ASP A 11 -9.10 22.06 -8.03
N ARG A 12 -9.32 21.79 -6.75
CA ARG A 12 -8.28 21.91 -5.72
C ARG A 12 -7.30 20.78 -5.95
N GLY A 13 -6.20 21.08 -6.65
CA GLY A 13 -5.13 20.16 -6.91
C GLY A 13 -4.53 19.59 -5.62
N CYS A 14 -3.95 18.38 -5.69
CA CYS A 14 -3.23 17.71 -4.59
C CYS A 14 -2.05 18.51 -3.98
N GLY A 15 -1.92 19.80 -4.30
CA GLY A 15 -0.92 20.74 -3.77
C GLY A 15 -1.31 21.46 -2.47
N ASP A 16 -2.60 21.58 -2.18
CA ASP A 16 -3.11 22.31 -1.00
C ASP A 16 -3.34 21.33 0.17
N ILE A 17 -2.27 20.94 0.83
CA ILE A 17 -2.31 20.06 2.00
C ILE A 17 -2.38 20.94 3.25
N HIS A 18 -3.45 20.81 4.04
CA HIS A 18 -3.53 21.39 5.37
C HIS A 18 -2.44 20.80 6.27
N GLU A 19 -1.74 21.67 7.01
CA GLU A 19 -0.80 21.24 8.05
C GLU A 19 -1.55 20.37 9.07
N PRO A 20 -1.05 19.15 9.38
CA PRO A 20 -1.61 18.37 10.47
C PRO A 20 -1.24 19.05 11.80
N MET A 21 -2.24 19.32 12.64
CA MET A 21 -2.01 19.65 14.05
C MET A 21 -1.52 18.38 14.75
N VAL A 22 -0.21 18.20 14.83
CA VAL A 22 0.40 17.05 15.50
C VAL A 22 0.58 17.40 16.96
N SER A 23 -0.21 16.76 17.84
CA SER A 23 0.14 16.58 19.24
C SER A 23 0.94 15.30 19.35
N GLU A 24 2.24 15.42 19.69
CA GLU A 24 3.15 14.26 19.82
C GLU A 24 2.71 13.31 20.94
N PRO A 25 2.66 12.00 20.66
CA PRO A 25 3.05 10.98 21.60
C PRO A 25 4.36 10.31 21.19
N ALA A 26 5.16 9.99 22.19
CA ALA A 26 6.51 9.52 22.07
C ALA A 26 6.76 8.38 21.08
N GLY A 27 7.68 8.61 20.16
CA GLY A 27 8.54 7.67 19.44
C GLY A 27 7.93 6.34 18.99
N ARG A 28 7.65 6.21 17.71
CA ARG A 28 7.58 5.03 16.82
C ARG A 28 6.43 4.98 15.82
N THR A 29 5.37 5.72 16.03
CA THR A 29 4.14 5.59 15.20
C THR A 29 4.03 6.63 14.07
N VAL A 30 4.97 7.57 13.97
CA VAL A 30 4.85 8.77 13.11
C VAL A 30 4.82 8.47 11.60
N ARG A 31 5.25 7.30 11.17
CA ARG A 31 5.47 7.01 9.74
C ARG A 31 4.27 6.41 8.99
N GLY A 32 3.47 5.58 9.64
CA GLY A 32 2.20 5.11 9.08
C GLY A 32 1.17 6.23 8.92
N LEU A 33 1.31 7.32 9.70
CA LEU A 33 0.41 8.46 9.72
C LEU A 33 0.75 9.56 8.69
N LEU A 34 1.80 9.40 7.88
CA LEU A 34 2.17 10.37 6.85
C LEU A 34 1.17 10.43 5.69
N PHE A 35 0.41 9.37 5.48
CA PHE A 35 -0.44 9.22 4.30
C PHE A 35 -1.83 9.83 4.47
N GLY A 36 -2.28 10.10 5.70
CA GLY A 36 -3.60 10.68 5.97
C GLY A 36 -3.80 12.01 5.26
N SER A 37 -2.82 12.90 5.32
CA SER A 37 -2.87 14.20 4.65
C SER A 37 -3.05 14.11 3.11
N VAL A 38 -2.79 12.97 2.51
CA VAL A 38 -2.91 12.71 1.07
C VAL A 38 -3.84 11.53 0.72
N ALA A 39 -4.69 11.10 1.65
CA ALA A 39 -5.53 9.91 1.48
C ALA A 39 -6.39 9.95 0.21
N GLU A 40 -7.02 11.09 -0.10
CA GLU A 40 -7.82 11.26 -1.33
C GLU A 40 -6.95 11.19 -2.60
N CYS A 41 -5.77 11.79 -2.57
CA CYS A 41 -4.82 11.71 -3.68
C CYS A 41 -4.27 10.30 -3.84
N TYR A 42 -4.02 9.61 -2.73
CA TYR A 42 -3.60 8.21 -2.72
C TYR A 42 -4.67 7.34 -3.39
N GLU A 43 -5.93 7.46 -2.99
CA GLU A 43 -7.05 6.74 -3.60
C GLU A 43 -7.17 7.02 -5.10
N ARG A 44 -7.02 8.28 -5.51
CA ARG A 44 -7.16 8.71 -6.91
C ARG A 44 -6.02 8.20 -7.79
N TYR A 45 -4.76 8.28 -7.34
CA TYR A 45 -3.59 8.13 -8.21
C TYR A 45 -2.82 6.82 -8.06
N ARG A 46 -3.01 6.07 -6.95
CA ARG A 46 -2.40 4.76 -6.84
C ARG A 46 -3.17 3.76 -7.69
N LEU A 47 -2.43 2.98 -8.48
CA LEU A 47 -3.02 1.96 -9.35
C LEU A 47 -3.77 0.90 -8.53
N ASP A 48 -4.87 0.37 -9.06
CA ASP A 48 -5.55 -0.80 -8.51
C ASP A 48 -4.78 -2.09 -8.83
N TYR A 49 -4.97 -3.13 -8.05
CA TYR A 49 -4.38 -4.44 -8.30
C TYR A 49 -5.23 -5.23 -9.30
N PRO A 50 -4.59 -6.04 -10.18
CA PRO A 50 -5.32 -6.87 -11.14
C PRO A 50 -6.10 -7.99 -10.44
N ASN A 51 -7.27 -8.34 -10.99
CA ASN A 51 -8.16 -9.37 -10.41
C ASN A 51 -7.53 -10.76 -10.34
N GLU A 52 -6.60 -11.05 -11.25
CA GLU A 52 -5.84 -12.30 -11.33
C GLU A 52 -5.03 -12.58 -10.07
N LEU A 53 -4.67 -11.53 -9.32
CA LEU A 53 -3.96 -11.66 -8.04
C LEU A 53 -4.75 -12.53 -7.06
N VAL A 54 -6.05 -12.29 -6.92
CA VAL A 54 -6.90 -13.10 -6.01
C VAL A 54 -6.96 -14.54 -6.47
N ASP A 55 -7.05 -14.78 -7.79
CA ASP A 55 -7.09 -16.13 -8.34
C ASP A 55 -5.80 -16.91 -8.06
N ILE A 56 -4.65 -16.23 -8.08
CA ILE A 56 -3.35 -16.82 -7.69
C ILE A 56 -3.40 -17.20 -6.21
N VAL A 57 -3.82 -16.29 -5.34
CA VAL A 57 -3.89 -16.51 -3.88
C VAL A 57 -4.84 -17.66 -3.55
N LEU A 58 -6.03 -17.70 -4.14
CA LEU A 58 -7.02 -18.75 -3.88
C LEU A 58 -6.56 -20.12 -4.40
N ARG A 59 -5.89 -20.16 -5.55
CA ARG A 59 -5.27 -21.42 -6.03
C ARG A 59 -4.17 -21.91 -5.10
N TYR A 60 -3.31 -21.01 -4.62
CA TYR A 60 -2.27 -21.38 -3.66
C TYR A 60 -2.88 -21.87 -2.34
N ALA A 61 -3.93 -21.23 -1.85
CA ALA A 61 -4.62 -21.64 -0.64
C ALA A 61 -5.12 -23.10 -0.73
N GLY A 62 -5.59 -23.54 -1.91
CA GLY A 62 -6.05 -24.91 -2.16
C GLY A 62 -7.27 -25.33 -1.32
N ARG A 63 -7.91 -24.38 -0.63
CA ARG A 63 -9.08 -24.54 0.25
C ARG A 63 -9.94 -23.27 0.18
N PRO A 64 -11.21 -23.33 0.60
CA PRO A 64 -12.03 -22.13 0.71
C PRO A 64 -11.41 -21.10 1.66
N VAL A 65 -11.27 -19.85 1.20
CA VAL A 65 -10.89 -18.68 2.00
C VAL A 65 -12.17 -17.90 2.27
N ARG A 66 -12.61 -17.83 3.51
CA ARG A 66 -13.82 -17.13 3.92
C ARG A 66 -13.52 -15.85 4.67
N THR A 67 -12.45 -15.85 5.45
CA THR A 67 -12.04 -14.73 6.30
C THR A 67 -10.62 -14.32 6.00
N ALA A 68 -10.38 -13.00 5.96
CA ALA A 68 -9.07 -12.44 5.75
C ALA A 68 -8.77 -11.28 6.71
N LEU A 69 -7.51 -11.14 7.09
CA LEU A 69 -6.95 -9.98 7.76
C LEU A 69 -6.02 -9.25 6.81
N GLU A 70 -6.29 -8.00 6.54
CA GLU A 70 -5.38 -7.11 5.82
C GLU A 70 -4.57 -6.26 6.79
N VAL A 71 -3.27 -6.19 6.59
CA VAL A 71 -2.33 -5.39 7.38
C VAL A 71 -1.93 -4.15 6.60
N GLY A 72 -2.27 -2.95 7.13
CA GLY A 72 -2.01 -1.68 6.47
C GLY A 72 -2.87 -1.51 5.20
N ALA A 73 -4.20 -1.50 5.38
CA ALA A 73 -5.16 -1.50 4.29
C ALA A 73 -5.16 -0.22 3.43
N GLY A 74 -4.62 0.87 3.98
CA GLY A 74 -4.61 2.16 3.31
C GLY A 74 -6.01 2.64 2.99
N THR A 75 -6.25 3.03 1.75
CA THR A 75 -7.57 3.44 1.25
C THR A 75 -8.46 2.27 0.79
N GLY A 76 -7.99 1.01 0.94
CA GLY A 76 -8.78 -0.18 0.64
C GLY A 76 -8.65 -0.73 -0.79
N LYS A 77 -7.61 -0.39 -1.52
CA LYS A 77 -7.43 -0.88 -2.90
C LYS A 77 -7.33 -2.40 -2.98
N ALA A 78 -6.55 -3.03 -2.12
CA ALA A 78 -6.49 -4.49 -2.04
C ALA A 78 -7.68 -5.07 -1.26
N THR A 79 -8.17 -4.37 -0.24
CA THR A 79 -9.39 -4.75 0.50
C THR A 79 -10.56 -5.03 -0.43
N ARG A 80 -10.87 -4.08 -1.32
CA ARG A 80 -11.98 -4.21 -2.29
C ARG A 80 -11.81 -5.43 -3.19
N LEU A 81 -10.57 -5.69 -3.59
CA LEU A 81 -10.25 -6.80 -4.49
C LEU A 81 -10.62 -8.16 -3.87
N PHE A 82 -10.23 -8.40 -2.61
CA PHE A 82 -10.57 -9.64 -1.91
C PHE A 82 -12.03 -9.69 -1.50
N ALA A 83 -12.58 -8.59 -0.98
CA ALA A 83 -13.98 -8.52 -0.55
C ALA A 83 -14.97 -8.70 -1.70
N SER A 84 -14.64 -8.28 -2.92
CA SER A 84 -15.48 -8.50 -4.12
C SER A 84 -15.66 -9.98 -4.48
N ARG A 85 -14.81 -10.86 -3.95
CA ARG A 85 -14.92 -12.32 -4.09
C ARG A 85 -15.74 -12.97 -2.95
N GLY A 86 -16.40 -12.15 -2.12
CA GLY A 86 -17.21 -12.61 -0.98
C GLY A 86 -16.40 -13.03 0.25
N ILE A 87 -15.12 -12.64 0.32
CA ILE A 87 -14.26 -12.87 1.48
C ILE A 87 -14.56 -11.78 2.51
N GLU A 88 -14.82 -12.16 3.77
CA GLU A 88 -14.99 -11.24 4.89
C GLU A 88 -13.60 -10.70 5.29
N VAL A 89 -13.35 -9.40 5.05
CA VAL A 89 -12.06 -8.78 5.31
C VAL A 89 -12.11 -7.92 6.57
N THR A 90 -11.27 -8.23 7.55
CA THR A 90 -10.91 -7.28 8.62
C THR A 90 -9.71 -6.49 8.13
N ALA A 91 -9.88 -5.18 7.95
CA ALA A 91 -8.88 -4.31 7.34
C ALA A 91 -8.27 -3.39 8.39
N LEU A 92 -7.00 -3.63 8.75
CA LEU A 92 -6.27 -2.80 9.71
C LEU A 92 -5.61 -1.62 9.01
N GLU A 93 -5.88 -0.42 9.49
CA GLU A 93 -5.22 0.80 9.05
C GLU A 93 -4.98 1.72 10.26
N PRO A 94 -3.74 2.06 10.59
CA PRO A 94 -3.45 2.89 11.75
C PRO A 94 -3.79 4.37 11.55
N ASP A 95 -3.79 4.86 10.30
CA ASP A 95 -4.10 6.24 9.99
C ASP A 95 -5.62 6.44 9.86
N ALA A 96 -6.19 7.35 10.67
CA ALA A 96 -7.63 7.57 10.73
C ALA A 96 -8.21 8.17 9.43
N ASP A 97 -7.46 9.02 8.73
CA ASP A 97 -7.91 9.64 7.48
C ASP A 97 -7.89 8.62 6.34
N MET A 98 -6.86 7.77 6.27
CA MET A 98 -6.83 6.62 5.37
C MET A 98 -7.98 5.66 5.66
N ALA A 99 -8.20 5.33 6.94
CA ALA A 99 -9.30 4.45 7.37
C ALA A 99 -10.68 5.04 7.04
N HIS A 100 -10.84 6.35 7.08
CA HIS A 100 -12.08 7.01 6.64
C HIS A 100 -12.33 6.82 5.13
N VAL A 101 -11.30 6.95 4.30
CA VAL A 101 -11.40 6.68 2.86
C VAL A 101 -11.70 5.20 2.62
N LEU A 102 -11.02 4.29 3.33
CA LEU A 102 -11.26 2.85 3.31
C LEU A 102 -12.74 2.52 3.60
N ASP A 103 -13.29 3.04 4.71
CA ASP A 103 -14.70 2.80 5.08
C ASP A 103 -15.65 3.23 3.96
N ARG A 104 -15.43 4.43 3.41
CA ARG A 104 -16.23 4.95 2.30
C ARG A 104 -16.10 4.09 1.03
N ALA A 105 -14.87 3.70 0.69
CA ALA A 105 -14.58 2.94 -0.54
C ALA A 105 -15.05 1.49 -0.50
N THR A 106 -15.29 0.93 0.69
CA THR A 106 -15.70 -0.47 0.88
C THR A 106 -17.17 -0.62 1.28
N ARG A 107 -17.97 0.44 1.20
CA ARG A 107 -19.41 0.39 1.52
C ARG A 107 -20.13 -0.66 0.69
N GLY A 108 -20.90 -1.49 1.39
CA GLY A 108 -21.65 -2.59 0.75
C GLY A 108 -20.84 -3.86 0.49
N LEU A 109 -19.55 -3.86 0.79
CA LEU A 109 -18.71 -5.06 0.77
C LEU A 109 -18.60 -5.67 2.18
N PRO A 110 -18.29 -6.96 2.30
CA PRO A 110 -18.09 -7.63 3.59
C PRO A 110 -16.73 -7.24 4.23
N VAL A 111 -16.59 -5.97 4.58
CA VAL A 111 -15.36 -5.38 5.12
C VAL A 111 -15.63 -4.77 6.49
N ARG A 112 -14.73 -5.01 7.43
CA ARG A 112 -14.67 -4.38 8.73
C ARG A 112 -13.40 -3.56 8.87
N PRO A 113 -13.41 -2.24 8.63
CA PRO A 113 -12.28 -1.36 8.91
C PRO A 113 -12.00 -1.31 10.42
N VAL A 114 -10.72 -1.32 10.78
CA VAL A 114 -10.28 -1.22 12.18
C VAL A 114 -9.08 -0.26 12.24
N VAL A 115 -9.21 0.84 12.96
CA VAL A 115 -8.11 1.76 13.21
C VAL A 115 -7.20 1.15 14.27
N SER A 116 -6.11 0.52 13.81
CA SER A 116 -5.15 -0.17 14.69
C SER A 116 -3.87 -0.47 13.92
N THR A 117 -2.75 -0.51 14.63
CA THR A 117 -1.53 -1.14 14.11
C THR A 117 -1.66 -2.67 14.14
N PHE A 118 -0.81 -3.35 13.37
CA PHE A 118 -0.74 -4.80 13.38
C PHE A 118 -0.35 -5.34 14.76
N GLU A 119 0.53 -4.64 15.46
CA GLU A 119 1.06 -4.99 16.77
C GLU A 119 0.01 -4.85 17.89
N GLU A 120 -0.85 -3.86 17.80
CA GLU A 120 -1.86 -3.55 18.81
C GLU A 120 -3.17 -4.31 18.62
N PHE A 121 -3.44 -4.76 17.39
CA PHE A 121 -4.69 -5.46 17.08
C PHE A 121 -4.83 -6.72 17.93
N ARG A 122 -6.00 -6.90 18.57
CA ARG A 122 -6.34 -8.04 19.40
C ARG A 122 -7.65 -8.64 18.93
N ILE A 123 -7.64 -9.94 18.72
CA ILE A 123 -8.81 -10.74 18.37
C ILE A 123 -8.57 -12.19 18.79
N GLU A 124 -9.62 -12.89 19.20
CA GLU A 124 -9.55 -14.33 19.53
C GLU A 124 -9.69 -15.22 18.28
N SER A 125 -10.34 -14.70 17.23
CA SER A 125 -10.56 -15.43 15.98
C SER A 125 -9.28 -15.47 15.14
N ARG A 126 -9.17 -16.52 14.33
CA ARG A 126 -8.11 -16.68 13.34
C ARG A 126 -8.67 -16.56 11.93
N PHE A 127 -7.80 -16.27 10.98
CA PHE A 127 -8.15 -16.02 9.59
C PHE A 127 -7.66 -17.12 8.65
N ASP A 128 -8.39 -17.37 7.57
CA ASP A 128 -7.94 -18.25 6.49
C ASP A 128 -6.77 -17.61 5.71
N LEU A 129 -6.76 -16.28 5.65
CA LEU A 129 -5.78 -15.49 4.93
C LEU A 129 -5.33 -14.28 5.78
N VAL A 130 -4.02 -14.07 5.89
CA VAL A 130 -3.42 -12.79 6.33
C VAL A 130 -2.66 -12.23 5.15
N TYR A 131 -2.85 -10.96 4.82
CA TYR A 131 -2.11 -10.36 3.71
C TYR A 131 -1.73 -8.91 3.99
N ALA A 132 -0.69 -8.45 3.27
CA ALA A 132 -0.29 -7.05 3.26
C ALA A 132 0.06 -6.61 1.82
N ALA A 133 -0.53 -5.50 1.40
CA ALA A 133 -0.30 -4.86 0.11
C ALA A 133 0.63 -3.65 0.27
N ALA A 134 1.92 -3.81 -0.02
CA ALA A 134 2.95 -2.77 0.13
C ALA A 134 3.01 -2.15 1.54
N ALA A 135 2.68 -2.92 2.58
CA ALA A 135 2.60 -2.43 3.97
C ALA A 135 3.45 -3.22 4.97
N TRP A 136 3.91 -4.43 4.64
CA TRP A 136 4.61 -5.31 5.57
C TRP A 136 5.88 -4.72 6.17
N HIS A 137 6.58 -3.87 5.42
CA HIS A 137 7.79 -3.19 5.88
C HIS A 137 7.54 -2.13 6.97
N TRP A 138 6.29 -1.81 7.28
CA TRP A 138 5.91 -0.94 8.39
C TRP A 138 5.72 -1.68 9.71
N THR A 139 5.62 -3.01 9.67
CA THR A 139 5.44 -3.84 10.87
C THR A 139 6.75 -4.10 11.61
N SER A 140 6.65 -4.43 12.90
CA SER A 140 7.82 -4.74 13.73
C SER A 140 8.57 -5.98 13.22
N PRO A 141 9.84 -5.89 12.84
CA PRO A 141 10.61 -7.02 12.35
C PRO A 141 10.77 -8.14 13.40
N VAL A 142 10.66 -7.78 14.69
CA VAL A 142 10.82 -8.73 15.79
C VAL A 142 9.61 -9.65 15.95
N THR A 143 8.41 -9.15 15.69
CA THR A 143 7.17 -9.86 16.04
C THR A 143 6.31 -10.26 14.84
N ARG A 144 6.53 -9.65 13.67
CA ARG A 144 5.63 -9.75 12.51
C ARG A 144 5.35 -11.19 12.05
N TRP A 145 6.37 -12.05 12.02
CA TRP A 145 6.22 -13.43 11.55
C TRP A 145 5.43 -14.30 12.52
N ALA A 146 5.85 -14.31 13.80
CA ALA A 146 5.17 -15.07 14.84
C ALA A 146 3.71 -14.63 14.97
N ARG A 147 3.46 -13.32 14.88
CA ARG A 147 2.11 -12.78 14.96
C ARG A 147 1.24 -13.15 13.75
N ALA A 148 1.79 -13.17 12.54
CA ALA A 148 1.07 -13.65 11.37
C ALA A 148 0.66 -15.13 11.53
N VAL A 149 1.58 -15.97 12.00
CA VAL A 149 1.30 -17.39 12.29
C VAL A 149 0.22 -17.54 13.37
N GLU A 150 0.27 -16.75 14.44
CA GLU A 150 -0.76 -16.76 15.51
C GLU A 150 -2.16 -16.46 14.96
N LEU A 151 -2.27 -15.48 14.05
CA LEU A 151 -3.53 -15.01 13.49
C LEU A 151 -4.10 -15.90 12.37
N LEU A 152 -3.31 -16.80 11.81
CA LEU A 152 -3.77 -17.75 10.79
C LEU A 152 -4.39 -19.00 11.43
N VAL A 153 -5.41 -19.58 10.79
CA VAL A 153 -5.86 -20.95 11.08
C VAL A 153 -4.79 -21.96 10.62
N PRO A 154 -4.76 -23.20 11.14
CA PRO A 154 -3.94 -24.27 10.57
C PRO A 154 -4.20 -24.41 9.06
N GLY A 155 -3.13 -24.45 8.25
CA GLY A 155 -3.22 -24.45 6.79
C GLY A 155 -3.68 -23.13 6.16
N GLY A 156 -3.83 -22.06 6.94
CA GLY A 156 -4.08 -20.71 6.47
C GLY A 156 -2.85 -20.13 5.76
N VAL A 157 -3.04 -19.05 5.02
CA VAL A 157 -2.04 -18.51 4.10
C VAL A 157 -1.64 -17.08 4.47
N LEU A 158 -0.34 -16.81 4.48
CA LEU A 158 0.24 -15.46 4.51
C LEU A 158 0.60 -15.05 3.09
N VAL A 159 0.16 -13.86 2.67
CA VAL A 159 0.48 -13.31 1.35
C VAL A 159 0.99 -11.89 1.48
N LEU A 160 2.19 -11.65 0.99
CA LEU A 160 2.78 -10.33 0.91
C LEU A 160 2.95 -9.96 -0.55
N PHE A 161 2.49 -8.78 -0.93
CA PHE A 161 2.63 -8.34 -2.31
C PHE A 161 2.80 -6.83 -2.40
N GLY A 162 3.40 -6.43 -3.51
CA GLY A 162 3.63 -5.03 -3.83
C GLY A 162 4.07 -4.88 -5.27
N ARG A 163 4.33 -3.65 -5.66
CA ARG A 163 4.86 -3.34 -6.98
C ARG A 163 5.73 -2.09 -6.91
N PRO A 164 6.84 -2.06 -7.65
CA PRO A 164 7.68 -0.86 -7.77
C PRO A 164 6.93 0.27 -8.49
N ALA A 165 6.15 -0.03 -9.53
CA ALA A 165 5.45 0.92 -10.40
C ALA A 165 6.40 1.97 -10.98
N GLU A 166 7.43 1.49 -11.70
CA GLU A 166 8.48 2.28 -12.31
C GLU A 166 8.15 2.64 -13.76
N LEU A 167 8.73 3.72 -14.26
CA LEU A 167 8.64 4.04 -15.68
C LEU A 167 9.30 2.93 -16.51
N LYS A 168 8.59 2.47 -17.53
CA LYS A 168 9.09 1.39 -18.40
C LYS A 168 10.14 1.88 -19.38
N ASP A 169 10.09 3.14 -19.77
CA ASP A 169 11.10 3.77 -20.59
C ASP A 169 12.37 4.03 -19.75
N PRO A 170 13.53 3.41 -20.07
CA PRO A 170 14.72 3.50 -19.25
C PRO A 170 15.34 4.89 -19.23
N ASP A 171 15.18 5.69 -20.28
CA ASP A 171 15.73 7.03 -20.35
C ASP A 171 14.91 7.98 -19.47
N LEU A 172 13.59 7.86 -19.51
CA LEU A 172 12.70 8.60 -18.62
C LEU A 172 12.88 8.17 -17.16
N PHE A 173 13.03 6.86 -16.89
CA PHE A 173 13.31 6.35 -15.56
C PHE A 173 14.59 6.96 -14.99
N ALA A 174 15.70 6.92 -15.75
CA ALA A 174 16.97 7.48 -15.33
C ALA A 174 16.89 9.00 -15.11
N ALA A 175 16.14 9.72 -15.95
CA ALA A 175 15.97 11.16 -15.80
C ALA A 175 15.17 11.54 -14.55
N VAL A 176 14.13 10.78 -14.19
CA VAL A 176 13.37 10.96 -12.96
C VAL A 176 14.23 10.62 -11.75
N GLU A 177 14.95 9.48 -11.78
CA GLU A 177 15.87 9.07 -10.71
C GLU A 177 16.94 10.14 -10.42
N GLU A 178 17.45 10.79 -11.46
CA GLU A 178 18.43 11.88 -11.29
C GLU A 178 17.82 13.13 -10.61
N ILE A 179 16.55 13.44 -10.88
CA ILE A 179 15.83 14.49 -10.15
C ILE A 179 15.64 14.07 -8.69
N GLU A 180 15.20 12.84 -8.46
CA GLU A 180 14.99 12.29 -7.12
C GLU A 180 16.27 12.27 -6.29
N LYS A 181 17.37 11.82 -6.84
CA LYS A 181 18.70 11.86 -6.18
C LYS A 181 19.06 13.26 -5.68
N ARG A 182 18.79 14.30 -6.47
CA ARG A 182 19.09 15.68 -6.09
C ARG A 182 18.18 16.25 -5.01
N VAL A 183 16.93 15.82 -4.97
CA VAL A 183 15.91 16.43 -4.12
C VAL A 183 15.65 15.61 -2.87
N LEU A 184 15.75 14.26 -2.94
CA LEU A 184 15.45 13.35 -1.84
C LEU A 184 16.66 13.02 -0.96
N LEU A 185 17.85 13.60 -1.24
CA LEU A 185 19.08 13.44 -0.47
C LEU A 185 19.05 14.13 0.92
N GLY A 186 17.89 14.21 1.55
CA GLY A 186 17.77 14.64 2.95
C GLY A 186 18.19 13.53 3.91
N ASP A 187 18.93 13.91 4.93
CA ASP A 187 19.70 13.07 5.88
C ASP A 187 18.90 12.13 6.80
N ASP A 188 17.61 11.89 6.55
CA ASP A 188 16.84 11.02 7.43
C ASP A 188 16.34 9.80 6.66
N PRO A 189 17.04 8.65 6.76
CA PRO A 189 16.56 7.42 6.16
C PRO A 189 15.21 7.08 6.76
N VAL A 190 14.21 6.83 5.90
CA VAL A 190 12.97 6.21 6.36
C VAL A 190 13.37 4.86 6.93
N GLU A 191 13.19 4.68 8.24
CA GLU A 191 13.39 3.37 8.84
C GLU A 191 12.27 2.45 8.37
N VAL A 192 12.37 1.98 7.15
CA VAL A 192 11.62 0.85 6.66
C VAL A 192 12.33 -0.40 7.16
N HIS A 193 11.57 -1.38 7.57
CA HIS A 193 12.09 -2.69 7.92
C HIS A 193 11.89 -3.62 6.72
N PRO A 194 12.81 -3.61 5.73
CA PRO A 194 12.70 -4.51 4.60
C PRO A 194 12.59 -5.94 5.12
N TRP A 195 12.06 -6.80 4.31
CA TRP A 195 11.97 -8.22 4.60
C TRP A 195 12.39 -9.00 3.35
N SER A 196 12.82 -10.21 3.55
CA SER A 196 13.21 -11.07 2.44
C SER A 196 12.41 -12.37 2.42
N ILE A 197 12.44 -13.05 1.28
CA ILE A 197 11.79 -14.36 1.13
C ILE A 197 12.46 -15.40 2.03
N GLU A 198 13.76 -15.26 2.27
CA GLU A 198 14.53 -16.11 3.15
C GLU A 198 14.08 -15.95 4.61
N GLU A 199 13.78 -14.70 5.05
CA GLU A 199 13.19 -14.47 6.37
C GLU A 199 11.81 -15.12 6.50
N MET A 200 10.97 -15.03 5.45
CA MET A 200 9.67 -15.68 5.43
C MET A 200 9.82 -17.21 5.51
N ALA A 201 10.77 -17.77 4.76
CA ALA A 201 11.04 -19.21 4.75
C ALA A 201 11.67 -19.73 6.05
N ALA A 202 12.40 -18.88 6.76
CA ALA A 202 13.01 -19.21 8.05
C ALA A 202 12.05 -19.00 9.25
N ALA A 203 10.86 -18.41 9.01
CA ALA A 203 9.92 -18.14 10.08
C ALA A 203 9.25 -19.40 10.60
N ASP A 204 9.34 -19.62 11.91
CA ASP A 204 8.72 -20.77 12.57
C ASP A 204 7.20 -20.79 12.32
N GLY A 205 6.69 -21.95 11.88
CA GLY A 205 5.27 -22.16 11.62
C GLY A 205 4.82 -21.75 10.22
N LEU A 206 5.73 -21.30 9.33
CA LEU A 206 5.48 -21.10 7.90
C LEU A 206 6.23 -22.16 7.06
N ALA A 207 5.61 -22.60 5.99
CA ALA A 207 6.19 -23.51 5.00
C ALA A 207 5.60 -23.26 3.60
N ASP A 208 5.99 -24.06 2.62
CA ASP A 208 5.52 -24.00 1.23
C ASP A 208 5.70 -22.59 0.63
N VAL A 209 6.84 -21.96 0.92
CA VAL A 209 7.10 -20.58 0.50
C VAL A 209 7.28 -20.50 -1.01
N GLU A 210 6.51 -19.64 -1.66
CA GLU A 210 6.56 -19.41 -3.10
C GLU A 210 6.68 -17.90 -3.39
N GLN A 211 7.41 -17.59 -4.48
CA GLN A 211 7.36 -16.27 -5.11
C GLN A 211 6.72 -16.36 -6.49
N ARG A 212 5.95 -15.34 -6.83
CA ARG A 212 5.32 -15.23 -8.16
C ARG A 212 5.29 -13.78 -8.59
N ASP A 213 5.56 -13.56 -9.86
CA ASP A 213 5.36 -12.28 -10.50
C ASP A 213 4.08 -12.34 -11.34
N LEU A 214 3.26 -11.31 -11.21
CA LEU A 214 2.10 -11.08 -12.06
C LEU A 214 2.40 -9.85 -12.94
N PRO A 215 2.86 -10.07 -14.18
CA PRO A 215 3.23 -8.99 -15.08
C PRO A 215 2.04 -8.07 -15.37
N TYR A 216 2.24 -6.79 -15.22
CA TYR A 216 1.23 -5.80 -15.51
C TYR A 216 1.88 -4.50 -15.99
N VAL A 217 1.43 -3.98 -17.12
CA VAL A 217 1.83 -2.68 -17.65
C VAL A 217 0.61 -1.77 -17.65
N ALA A 218 0.75 -0.60 -17.07
CA ALA A 218 -0.28 0.43 -17.06
C ALA A 218 0.17 1.64 -17.86
N THR A 219 -0.63 2.08 -18.81
CA THR A 219 -0.47 3.38 -19.47
C THR A 219 -1.24 4.43 -18.69
N THR A 220 -0.61 5.54 -18.34
CA THR A 220 -1.21 6.62 -17.54
C THR A 220 -0.78 7.97 -18.09
N THR A 221 -1.48 9.04 -17.73
CA THR A 221 -1.05 10.40 -18.05
C THR A 221 0.14 10.82 -17.18
N ALA A 222 0.92 11.79 -17.64
CA ALA A 222 2.00 12.38 -16.85
C ALA A 222 1.49 13.02 -15.55
N GLU A 223 0.27 13.60 -15.57
CA GLU A 223 -0.38 14.16 -14.38
C GLU A 223 -0.69 13.09 -13.34
N GLU A 224 -1.24 11.95 -13.76
CA GLU A 224 -1.52 10.83 -12.86
C GLU A 224 -0.24 10.22 -12.30
N PHE A 225 0.81 10.10 -13.15
CA PHE A 225 2.11 9.63 -12.69
C PHE A 225 2.70 10.57 -11.63
N VAL A 226 2.70 11.88 -11.86
CA VAL A 226 3.17 12.89 -10.90
C VAL A 226 2.28 12.90 -9.65
N GLY A 227 0.95 12.80 -9.80
CA GLY A 227 0.01 12.65 -8.69
C GLY A 227 0.32 11.43 -7.83
N ARG A 228 0.71 10.30 -8.44
CA ARG A 228 1.18 9.11 -7.72
C ARG A 228 2.47 9.38 -6.94
N LEU A 229 3.46 10.06 -7.56
CA LEU A 229 4.70 10.43 -6.86
C LEU A 229 4.43 11.31 -5.65
N ALA A 230 3.48 12.23 -5.72
CA ALA A 230 3.09 13.09 -4.61
C ALA A 230 2.58 12.32 -3.38
N THR A 231 2.21 11.04 -3.54
CA THR A 231 1.78 10.13 -2.46
C THR A 231 2.88 9.17 -2.00
N VAL A 232 4.10 9.27 -2.50
CA VAL A 232 5.23 8.44 -2.08
C VAL A 232 5.85 9.03 -0.82
N SER A 233 6.16 8.19 0.17
CA SER A 233 6.69 8.61 1.47
C SER A 233 7.93 9.51 1.37
N ALA A 234 8.81 9.27 0.40
CA ALA A 234 9.99 10.10 0.16
C ALA A 234 9.61 11.55 -0.20
N TYR A 235 8.60 11.75 -1.05
CA TYR A 235 8.10 13.08 -1.39
C TYR A 235 7.31 13.74 -0.25
N LEU A 236 6.60 12.96 0.57
CA LEU A 236 5.84 13.48 1.71
C LEU A 236 6.72 14.06 2.81
N LYS A 237 7.98 13.68 2.87
CA LYS A 237 8.98 14.24 3.81
C LYS A 237 9.52 15.59 3.39
N LEU A 238 9.42 15.94 2.13
CA LEU A 238 9.87 17.23 1.64
C LEU A 238 8.96 18.35 2.17
N SER A 239 9.53 19.55 2.36
CA SER A 239 8.71 20.74 2.56
C SER A 239 7.74 20.93 1.37
N PRO A 240 6.61 21.61 1.54
CA PRO A 240 5.65 21.83 0.45
C PRO A 240 6.29 22.43 -0.80
N ASP A 241 7.18 23.41 -0.64
CA ASP A 241 7.87 24.07 -1.76
C ASP A 241 8.88 23.14 -2.47
N GLN A 242 9.65 22.37 -1.71
CA GLN A 242 10.58 21.38 -2.26
C GLN A 242 9.84 20.29 -3.03
N ARG A 243 8.77 19.76 -2.44
CA ARG A 243 7.92 18.76 -3.08
C ARG A 243 7.30 19.29 -4.37
N ALA A 244 6.68 20.47 -4.33
CA ALA A 244 6.11 21.10 -5.53
C ALA A 244 7.18 21.36 -6.59
N GLY A 245 8.38 21.79 -6.20
CA GLY A 245 9.51 21.99 -7.09
C GLY A 245 9.96 20.70 -7.77
N ALA A 246 10.10 19.62 -7.04
CA ALA A 246 10.48 18.30 -7.55
C ALA A 246 9.44 17.76 -8.55
N LEU A 247 8.15 17.79 -8.16
CA LEU A 247 7.06 17.32 -9.01
C LEU A 247 6.93 18.10 -10.31
N ARG A 248 7.16 19.44 -10.29
CA ARG A 248 7.21 20.25 -11.51
C ARG A 248 8.37 19.86 -12.42
N GLN A 249 9.57 19.58 -11.86
CA GLN A 249 10.71 19.12 -12.64
C GLN A 249 10.43 17.77 -13.31
N VAL A 250 9.86 16.83 -12.57
CA VAL A 250 9.46 15.53 -13.13
C VAL A 250 8.42 15.74 -14.24
N ARG A 251 7.36 16.53 -13.99
CA ARG A 251 6.33 16.77 -15.02
C ARG A 251 6.90 17.36 -16.31
N ALA A 252 7.87 18.24 -16.20
CA ALA A 252 8.46 18.95 -17.36
C ALA A 252 9.25 18.04 -18.33
N ILE A 253 9.71 16.88 -17.87
CA ILE A 253 10.47 15.93 -18.70
C ILE A 253 9.60 14.80 -19.24
N LEU A 254 8.37 14.62 -18.74
CA LEU A 254 7.50 13.54 -19.16
C LEU A 254 6.68 13.92 -20.39
N PRO A 255 6.48 13.00 -21.35
CA PRO A 255 5.48 13.12 -22.39
C PRO A 255 4.06 13.08 -21.79
N ASP A 256 3.02 13.33 -22.60
CA ASP A 256 1.64 13.35 -22.11
C ASP A 256 1.18 12.02 -21.53
N GLN A 257 1.69 10.91 -22.05
CA GLN A 257 1.41 9.56 -21.57
C GLN A 257 2.72 8.81 -21.30
N VAL A 258 2.71 7.96 -20.29
CA VAL A 258 3.83 7.11 -19.90
C VAL A 258 3.36 5.70 -19.61
N ASP A 259 4.19 4.72 -19.93
CA ASP A 259 4.00 3.33 -19.52
C ASP A 259 4.74 3.06 -18.22
N ILE A 260 4.05 2.39 -17.31
CA ILE A 260 4.56 1.99 -16.00
C ILE A 260 4.65 0.47 -15.97
N ASP A 261 5.80 -0.05 -15.61
CA ASP A 261 5.91 -1.43 -15.14
C ASP A 261 5.31 -1.51 -13.74
N ALA A 262 4.15 -2.10 -13.68
CA ALA A 262 3.39 -2.29 -12.45
C ALA A 262 3.27 -3.78 -12.10
N THR A 263 4.25 -4.59 -12.51
CA THR A 263 4.35 -6.01 -12.16
C THR A 263 4.19 -6.20 -10.67
N VAL A 264 3.22 -7.02 -10.28
CA VAL A 264 2.97 -7.32 -8.87
C VAL A 264 3.83 -8.50 -8.47
N GLN A 265 4.69 -8.29 -7.48
CA GLN A 265 5.49 -9.34 -6.86
C GLN A 265 4.73 -9.89 -5.66
N LEU A 266 4.50 -11.21 -5.64
CA LEU A 266 3.81 -11.92 -4.57
C LEU A 266 4.77 -12.87 -3.87
N SER A 267 4.72 -12.90 -2.54
CA SER A 267 5.34 -13.93 -1.71
C SER A 267 4.24 -14.58 -0.89
N LEU A 268 4.16 -15.89 -0.95
CA LEU A 268 3.10 -16.70 -0.34
C LEU A 268 3.75 -17.72 0.60
N ALA A 269 3.12 -17.97 1.74
CA ALA A 269 3.53 -19.00 2.68
C ALA A 269 2.29 -19.63 3.34
N ARG A 270 2.42 -20.87 3.77
CA ARG A 270 1.34 -21.60 4.46
C ARG A 270 1.69 -21.77 5.92
N ARG A 271 0.72 -21.52 6.81
CA ARG A 271 0.85 -21.93 8.20
C ARG A 271 0.84 -23.45 8.31
N VAL A 272 1.86 -24.00 8.93
CA VAL A 272 1.92 -25.40 9.34
C VAL A 272 1.85 -25.49 10.85
N ASP A 273 1.23 -26.56 11.35
CA ASP A 273 1.30 -26.85 12.78
C ASP A 273 2.73 -27.32 13.07
N GLN A 274 3.33 -26.76 14.12
CA GLN A 274 4.59 -27.33 14.63
C GLN A 274 4.27 -28.77 15.03
N SER A 275 4.92 -29.71 14.35
CA SER A 275 4.92 -31.11 14.80
C SER A 275 5.50 -31.11 16.21
N VAL A 276 4.66 -31.40 17.20
CA VAL A 276 5.15 -31.66 18.56
C VAL A 276 6.09 -32.84 18.46
N SER A 277 7.38 -32.56 18.49
CA SER A 277 8.44 -33.55 18.52
C SER A 277 8.60 -34.09 19.92
#